data_3889b61cf0c4c867d05ac81cda780cfe
#
_entry.id   3889b61cf0c4c867d05ac81cda780cfe
#
_cell.length_a   1.000
_cell.length_b   1.000
_cell.length_c   1.000
_cell.angle_alpha   90.00
_cell.angle_beta   90.00
_cell.angle_gamma   90.00
#
_symmetry.space_group_name_H-M   'P 1'
#
loop_
_entity.id
_entity.type
_entity.pdbx_description
1 polymer ?
#
loop_
_entity_poly.entity_id
_entity_poly.type
_entity_poly.pdbx_seq_one_letter_code
_entity_poly.pdbx_strand_id
1 'polypeptide(L)'
;ASDVYKRQILSGLRYQEGQYDLVKIHDKEYQDKLRIQSEYWEKLKTEIGEVRSKGYQNTDIVNMSEIYFEMADETVFAAENYSEKIAIKIRTIEFLSALDMFCLVILIIMQTLTAMKMAMNNKLLEQKAYTDAHTGLPNKDACELLLNTPEKVKESTACMMFDLNNLKIVNDTMGHSAGDRLIMDFAQLLRSVIPEKNFVGRYGGDEFMAVIYHTSKTEVEELLKSLYREKDRLNSNENQIQIDYACGWAFPDEDGAYTMQMLLDKADVYMYENKQLCKKRKI
;
A
#
# COMPACT_ATOMS: atom_id res chain seq x y z
N ALA A 1 68.50 -6.01 23.71
CA ALA A 1 67.35 -6.27 22.81
C ALA A 1 66.03 -6.46 23.60
N SER A 2 66.03 -7.29 24.66
CA SER A 2 64.84 -7.58 25.46
C SER A 2 64.25 -6.33 26.18
N ASP A 3 65.06 -5.42 26.65
CA ASP A 3 64.63 -4.19 27.33
C ASP A 3 63.94 -3.20 26.39
N VAL A 4 64.50 -3.02 25.19
CA VAL A 4 63.89 -2.18 24.16
C VAL A 4 62.51 -2.70 23.75
N TYR A 5 62.38 -4.00 23.60
CA TYR A 5 61.11 -4.65 23.27
C TYR A 5 60.04 -4.45 24.35
N LYS A 6 60.39 -4.68 25.63
CA LYS A 6 59.48 -4.45 26.76
C LYS A 6 59.05 -3.00 26.88
N ARG A 7 59.95 -2.04 26.69
CA ARG A 7 59.62 -0.59 26.69
C ARG A 7 58.61 -0.25 25.57
N GLN A 8 58.83 -0.78 24.39
CA GLN A 8 57.91 -0.54 23.27
C GLN A 8 56.50 -1.11 23.53
N ILE A 9 56.41 -2.30 24.11
CA ILE A 9 55.12 -2.86 24.49
C ILE A 9 54.42 -2.01 25.56
N LEU A 10 55.11 -1.67 26.63
CA LEU A 10 54.57 -0.85 27.73
C LEU A 10 54.16 0.55 27.24
N SER A 11 54.94 1.16 26.36
CA SER A 11 54.60 2.43 25.70
C SER A 11 53.34 2.29 24.80
N GLY A 12 53.27 1.23 24.02
CA GLY A 12 52.08 0.95 23.19
C GLY A 12 50.82 0.79 24.01
N LEU A 13 50.86 0.02 25.12
CA LEU A 13 49.71 -0.22 25.98
C LEU A 13 49.25 1.04 26.76
N ARG A 14 50.20 1.92 27.12
CA ARG A 14 49.88 3.17 27.86
C ARG A 14 49.50 4.34 26.95
N TYR A 15 50.23 4.53 25.86
CA TYR A 15 50.16 5.75 25.04
C TYR A 15 49.67 5.51 23.61
N GLN A 16 49.52 4.24 23.21
CA GLN A 16 49.22 3.84 21.82
C GLN A 16 50.32 4.25 20.83
N GLU A 17 51.57 4.26 21.33
CA GLU A 17 52.75 4.60 20.56
C GLU A 17 53.63 3.38 20.35
N GLY A 18 54.25 3.23 19.17
CA GLY A 18 55.20 2.16 18.87
C GLY A 18 54.86 1.34 17.63
N GLN A 19 55.69 0.29 17.39
CA GLN A 19 55.65 -0.54 16.15
C GLN A 19 54.59 -1.67 16.16
N TYR A 20 53.87 -1.87 17.29
CA TYR A 20 53.09 -3.09 17.50
C TYR A 20 51.57 -2.88 17.41
N ASP A 21 51.08 -1.73 16.97
CA ASP A 21 49.64 -1.40 16.86
C ASP A 21 48.78 -1.81 18.10
N LEU A 22 49.37 -1.68 19.28
CA LEU A 22 48.71 -2.06 20.52
C LEU A 22 47.60 -1.08 20.87
N VAL A 23 46.41 -1.59 21.10
CA VAL A 23 45.22 -0.80 21.47
C VAL A 23 45.33 -0.40 22.95
N LYS A 24 45.22 0.88 23.24
CA LYS A 24 45.14 1.40 24.59
C LYS A 24 43.77 1.04 25.22
N ILE A 25 43.82 0.31 26.29
CA ILE A 25 42.62 0.03 27.13
C ILE A 25 42.35 1.27 27.99
N HIS A 26 41.20 1.92 27.82
CA HIS A 26 40.83 3.15 28.54
C HIS A 26 40.19 2.89 29.91
N ASP A 27 40.49 1.75 30.54
CA ASP A 27 40.03 1.43 31.89
C ASP A 27 41.02 2.02 32.89
N LYS A 28 40.48 2.69 33.93
CA LYS A 28 41.31 3.40 34.92
C LYS A 28 42.10 2.41 35.78
N GLU A 29 41.46 1.33 36.22
CA GLU A 29 42.09 0.31 37.07
C GLU A 29 43.26 -0.36 36.32
N TYR A 30 43.02 -0.77 35.08
CA TYR A 30 44.06 -1.32 34.21
C TYR A 30 45.25 -0.35 34.02
N GLN A 31 44.94 0.91 33.70
CA GLN A 31 46.01 1.92 33.45
C GLN A 31 46.81 2.24 34.73
N ASP A 32 46.20 2.25 35.91
CA ASP A 32 46.88 2.47 37.17
C ASP A 32 47.79 1.27 37.50
N LYS A 33 47.31 0.02 37.31
CA LYS A 33 48.15 -1.18 37.51
C LYS A 33 49.31 -1.23 36.53
N LEU A 34 49.07 -0.94 35.28
CA LEU A 34 50.10 -0.87 34.23
C LEU A 34 51.16 0.20 34.53
N ARG A 35 50.76 1.34 35.10
CA ARG A 35 51.69 2.40 35.52
C ARG A 35 52.57 1.92 36.66
N ILE A 36 51.98 1.33 37.71
CA ILE A 36 52.70 0.80 38.89
C ILE A 36 53.70 -0.29 38.45
N GLN A 37 53.28 -1.22 37.62
CA GLN A 37 54.10 -2.30 37.05
C GLN A 37 55.25 -1.72 36.22
N SER A 38 55.02 -0.65 35.44
CA SER A 38 56.05 0.01 34.64
C SER A 38 57.10 0.69 35.54
N GLU A 39 56.70 1.38 36.62
CA GLU A 39 57.58 2.02 37.57
C GLU A 39 58.43 0.98 38.36
N TYR A 40 57.79 -0.15 38.70
CA TYR A 40 58.49 -1.24 39.37
C TYR A 40 59.53 -1.93 38.47
N TRP A 41 59.21 -2.04 37.15
CA TRP A 41 60.12 -2.55 36.14
C TRP A 41 61.45 -1.71 36.08
N GLU A 42 61.39 -0.39 36.21
CA GLU A 42 62.57 0.47 36.22
C GLU A 42 63.45 0.17 37.46
N LYS A 43 62.84 -0.10 38.62
CA LYS A 43 63.53 -0.53 39.85
C LYS A 43 64.22 -1.90 39.71
N LEU A 44 63.46 -2.85 39.15
CA LEU A 44 63.95 -4.20 38.91
C LEU A 44 65.14 -4.23 37.95
N LYS A 45 65.12 -3.36 36.91
CA LYS A 45 66.25 -3.22 36.00
C LYS A 45 67.50 -2.74 36.70
N THR A 46 67.41 -1.82 37.67
CA THR A 46 68.52 -1.33 38.45
C THR A 46 69.14 -2.46 39.25
N GLU A 47 68.28 -3.27 39.92
CA GLU A 47 68.75 -4.44 40.70
C GLU A 47 69.41 -5.49 39.79
N ILE A 48 68.83 -5.77 38.61
CA ILE A 48 69.47 -6.65 37.62
C ILE A 48 70.86 -6.13 37.22
N GLY A 49 71.02 -4.82 37.10
CA GLY A 49 72.33 -4.20 36.81
C GLY A 49 73.32 -4.43 37.95
N GLU A 50 72.87 -4.35 39.22
CA GLU A 50 73.71 -4.62 40.39
C GLU A 50 74.15 -6.08 40.47
N VAL A 51 73.19 -7.00 40.23
CA VAL A 51 73.49 -8.45 40.18
C VAL A 51 74.57 -8.75 39.12
N ARG A 52 74.50 -8.12 37.96
CA ARG A 52 75.48 -8.30 36.87
C ARG A 52 76.87 -7.78 37.22
N SER A 53 76.95 -6.74 38.02
CA SER A 53 78.23 -6.09 38.37
C SER A 53 78.88 -6.67 39.65
N LYS A 54 78.07 -7.04 40.67
CA LYS A 54 78.53 -7.41 42.01
C LYS A 54 78.18 -8.91 42.38
N GLY A 55 77.51 -9.63 41.51
CA GLY A 55 76.98 -10.98 41.81
C GLY A 55 75.62 -10.91 42.55
N TYR A 56 75.04 -12.08 42.79
CA TYR A 56 73.70 -12.17 43.38
C TYR A 56 73.69 -12.19 44.94
N GLN A 57 74.84 -12.23 45.58
CA GLN A 57 74.95 -12.19 47.02
C GLN A 57 74.56 -10.79 47.58
N ASN A 58 73.65 -10.76 48.55
CA ASN A 58 73.05 -9.54 49.09
C ASN A 58 72.19 -8.70 48.12
N THR A 59 71.57 -9.31 47.15
CA THR A 59 70.62 -8.68 46.24
C THR A 59 69.23 -9.19 46.56
N ASP A 60 68.18 -8.33 46.28
CA ASP A 60 66.74 -8.69 46.48
C ASP A 60 66.08 -9.14 45.17
N ILE A 61 66.86 -9.55 44.18
CA ILE A 61 66.42 -9.82 42.83
C ILE A 61 65.32 -10.88 42.76
N VAL A 62 65.37 -11.94 43.60
CA VAL A 62 64.35 -13.04 43.62
C VAL A 62 63.03 -12.47 44.08
N ASN A 63 62.98 -11.85 45.26
CA ASN A 63 61.79 -11.26 45.80
C ASN A 63 61.18 -10.17 44.88
N MET A 64 62.04 -9.30 44.33
CA MET A 64 61.59 -8.29 43.38
C MET A 64 61.04 -8.89 42.09
N SER A 65 61.56 -10.00 41.64
CA SER A 65 61.01 -10.69 40.46
C SER A 65 59.65 -11.32 40.72
N GLU A 66 59.46 -11.94 41.89
CA GLU A 66 58.16 -12.50 42.31
C GLU A 66 57.10 -11.40 42.42
N ILE A 67 57.39 -10.28 43.08
CA ILE A 67 56.46 -9.12 43.14
C ILE A 67 56.13 -8.60 41.74
N TYR A 68 57.13 -8.52 40.84
CA TYR A 68 56.85 -8.09 39.45
C TYR A 68 55.90 -9.03 38.70
N PHE A 69 56.03 -10.36 38.90
CA PHE A 69 55.14 -11.34 38.31
C PHE A 69 53.71 -11.20 38.89
N GLU A 70 53.57 -11.01 40.22
CA GLU A 70 52.29 -10.73 40.85
C GLU A 70 51.61 -9.48 40.26
N MET A 71 52.34 -8.39 40.11
CA MET A 71 51.88 -7.16 39.46
C MET A 71 51.45 -7.39 37.99
N ALA A 72 52.18 -8.23 37.27
CA ALA A 72 51.82 -8.59 35.91
C ALA A 72 50.50 -9.36 35.83
N ASP A 73 50.33 -10.35 36.68
CA ASP A 73 49.09 -11.13 36.79
C ASP A 73 47.88 -10.25 37.15
N GLU A 74 48.05 -9.33 38.10
CA GLU A 74 47.02 -8.36 38.45
C GLU A 74 46.64 -7.41 37.28
N THR A 75 47.64 -7.00 36.48
CA THR A 75 47.42 -6.16 35.33
C THR A 75 46.66 -6.90 34.23
N VAL A 76 47.02 -8.19 33.99
CA VAL A 76 46.27 -9.06 33.05
C VAL A 76 44.83 -9.27 33.51
N PHE A 77 44.63 -9.59 34.80
CA PHE A 77 43.31 -9.77 35.38
C PHE A 77 42.41 -8.51 35.25
N ALA A 78 43.00 -7.29 35.40
CA ALA A 78 42.26 -6.06 35.19
C ALA A 78 41.86 -5.86 33.70
N ALA A 79 42.71 -6.26 32.76
CA ALA A 79 42.41 -6.26 31.34
C ALA A 79 41.27 -7.26 30.97
N GLU A 80 41.33 -8.46 31.52
CA GLU A 80 40.28 -9.49 31.33
C GLU A 80 38.94 -9.03 31.85
N ASN A 81 38.89 -8.50 33.10
CA ASN A 81 37.66 -7.95 33.66
C ASN A 81 37.05 -6.82 32.83
N TYR A 82 37.89 -5.94 32.29
CA TYR A 82 37.44 -4.88 31.39
C TYR A 82 36.85 -5.48 30.12
N SER A 83 37.52 -6.43 29.49
CA SER A 83 37.09 -7.11 28.29
C SER A 83 35.71 -7.81 28.49
N GLU A 84 35.55 -8.51 29.65
CA GLU A 84 34.30 -9.15 29.99
C GLU A 84 33.14 -8.15 30.18
N LYS A 85 33.39 -7.04 30.91
CA LYS A 85 32.41 -5.94 31.04
C LYS A 85 31.97 -5.38 29.71
N ILE A 86 32.91 -5.17 28.76
CA ILE A 86 32.60 -4.69 27.41
C ILE A 86 31.79 -5.74 26.62
N ALA A 87 32.17 -7.00 26.68
CA ALA A 87 31.46 -8.09 26.02
C ALA A 87 29.99 -8.18 26.46
N ILE A 88 29.73 -8.05 27.79
CA ILE A 88 28.38 -8.02 28.34
C ILE A 88 27.58 -6.82 27.77
N LYS A 89 28.18 -5.62 27.75
CA LYS A 89 27.54 -4.41 27.19
C LYS A 89 27.19 -4.59 25.71
N ILE A 90 28.10 -5.13 24.91
CA ILE A 90 27.88 -5.39 23.48
C ILE A 90 26.70 -6.36 23.31
N ARG A 91 26.69 -7.48 24.01
CA ARG A 91 25.58 -8.45 23.95
C ARG A 91 24.22 -7.83 24.33
N THR A 92 24.22 -6.94 25.33
CA THR A 92 23.01 -6.24 25.74
C THR A 92 22.50 -5.31 24.66
N ILE A 93 23.39 -4.56 24.00
CA ILE A 93 23.02 -3.68 22.88
C ILE A 93 22.53 -4.49 21.68
N GLU A 94 23.18 -5.60 21.35
CA GLU A 94 22.76 -6.52 20.28
C GLU A 94 21.35 -7.07 20.54
N PHE A 95 21.09 -7.53 21.77
CA PHE A 95 19.77 -8.02 22.15
C PHE A 95 18.69 -6.94 22.05
N LEU A 96 18.96 -5.72 22.57
CA LEU A 96 18.01 -4.60 22.49
C LEU A 96 17.75 -4.18 21.05
N SER A 97 18.78 -4.14 20.20
CA SER A 97 18.63 -3.80 18.79
C SER A 97 17.82 -4.85 18.02
N ALA A 98 18.02 -6.14 18.33
CA ALA A 98 17.23 -7.22 17.74
C ALA A 98 15.74 -7.14 18.16
N LEU A 99 15.47 -6.80 19.42
CA LEU A 99 14.11 -6.59 19.94
C LEU A 99 13.43 -5.39 19.24
N ASP A 100 14.15 -4.28 19.08
CA ASP A 100 13.62 -3.09 18.39
C ASP A 100 13.27 -3.40 16.93
N MET A 101 14.18 -4.07 16.20
CA MET A 101 13.91 -4.55 14.85
C MET A 101 12.66 -5.44 14.76
N PHE A 102 12.48 -6.34 15.71
CA PHE A 102 11.31 -7.21 15.78
C PHE A 102 10.03 -6.41 15.98
N CYS A 103 10.03 -5.43 16.89
CA CYS A 103 8.90 -4.53 17.10
C CYS A 103 8.56 -3.71 15.85
N LEU A 104 9.57 -3.19 15.15
CA LEU A 104 9.37 -2.45 13.89
C LEU A 104 8.72 -3.33 12.81
N VAL A 105 9.16 -4.58 12.65
CA VAL A 105 8.55 -5.52 11.70
C VAL A 105 7.08 -5.77 12.03
N ILE A 106 6.73 -5.97 13.31
CA ILE A 106 5.33 -6.13 13.72
C ILE A 106 4.50 -4.90 13.40
N LEU A 107 5.02 -3.69 13.68
CA LEU A 107 4.33 -2.45 13.37
C LEU A 107 4.07 -2.29 11.86
N ILE A 108 5.05 -2.60 11.02
CA ILE A 108 4.90 -2.56 9.56
C ILE A 108 3.81 -3.55 9.11
N ILE A 109 3.81 -4.77 9.63
CA ILE A 109 2.78 -5.77 9.31
C ILE A 109 1.39 -5.26 9.72
N MET A 110 1.23 -4.73 10.93
CA MET A 110 -0.05 -4.18 11.41
C MET A 110 -0.53 -3.01 10.54
N GLN A 111 0.36 -2.10 10.15
CA GLN A 111 0.02 -0.97 9.28
C GLN A 111 -0.42 -1.43 7.89
N THR A 112 0.29 -2.40 7.29
CA THR A 112 -0.08 -2.94 5.98
C THR A 112 -1.42 -3.64 6.00
N LEU A 113 -1.70 -4.47 7.01
CA LEU A 113 -2.99 -5.13 7.17
C LEU A 113 -4.14 -4.12 7.36
N THR A 114 -3.91 -3.07 8.14
CA THR A 114 -4.91 -2.00 8.35
C THR A 114 -5.17 -1.23 7.06
N ALA A 115 -4.13 -0.88 6.30
CA ALA A 115 -4.25 -0.20 5.01
C ALA A 115 -5.01 -1.06 3.98
N MET A 116 -4.72 -2.36 3.91
CA MET A 116 -5.46 -3.29 3.03
C MET A 116 -6.94 -3.37 3.40
N LYS A 117 -7.27 -3.47 4.71
CA LYS A 117 -8.65 -3.49 5.18
C LYS A 117 -9.39 -2.19 4.84
N MET A 118 -8.74 -1.04 5.01
CA MET A 118 -9.30 0.26 4.64
C MET A 118 -9.55 0.36 3.13
N ALA A 119 -8.60 -0.07 2.30
CA ALA A 119 -8.76 -0.08 0.85
C ALA A 119 -9.92 -0.97 0.39
N MET A 120 -10.06 -2.16 0.97
CA MET A 120 -11.21 -3.05 0.69
C MET A 120 -12.55 -2.42 1.11
N ASN A 121 -12.60 -1.81 2.30
CA ASN A 121 -13.82 -1.16 2.76
C ASN A 121 -14.19 0.04 1.88
N ASN A 122 -13.21 0.86 1.48
CA ASN A 122 -13.45 1.99 0.59
C ASN A 122 -14.00 1.52 -0.76
N LYS A 123 -13.41 0.48 -1.36
CA LYS A 123 -13.91 -0.10 -2.61
C LYS A 123 -15.35 -0.63 -2.47
N LEU A 124 -15.67 -1.27 -1.35
CA LEU A 124 -17.03 -1.73 -1.08
C LEU A 124 -18.02 -0.57 -0.88
N LEU A 125 -17.59 0.50 -0.20
CA LEU A 125 -18.39 1.72 -0.03
C LEU A 125 -18.63 2.43 -1.36
N GLU A 126 -17.62 2.56 -2.21
CA GLU A 126 -17.75 3.09 -3.57
C GLU A 126 -18.75 2.27 -4.41
N GLN A 127 -18.63 0.94 -4.39
CA GLN A 127 -19.59 0.09 -5.09
C GLN A 127 -21.03 0.29 -4.59
N LYS A 128 -21.21 0.39 -3.26
CA LYS A 128 -22.56 0.65 -2.69
C LYS A 128 -23.06 2.07 -2.99
N ALA A 129 -22.16 3.05 -3.05
CA ALA A 129 -22.53 4.43 -3.35
C ALA A 129 -22.94 4.65 -4.81
N TYR A 130 -22.34 3.91 -5.75
CA TYR A 130 -22.51 4.12 -7.19
C TYR A 130 -23.23 2.99 -7.92
N THR A 131 -23.77 1.99 -7.20
CA THR A 131 -24.47 0.86 -7.80
C THR A 131 -25.93 0.83 -7.33
N ASP A 132 -26.87 0.68 -8.25
CA ASP A 132 -28.28 0.44 -7.93
C ASP A 132 -28.46 -0.97 -7.36
N ALA A 133 -29.04 -1.06 -6.16
CA ALA A 133 -29.16 -2.32 -5.41
C ALA A 133 -30.07 -3.35 -6.08
N HIS A 134 -31.05 -2.93 -6.89
CA HIS A 134 -31.99 -3.82 -7.57
C HIS A 134 -31.43 -4.37 -8.88
N THR A 135 -30.83 -3.52 -9.68
CA THR A 135 -30.38 -3.89 -11.03
C THR A 135 -28.90 -4.26 -11.09
N GLY A 136 -28.09 -3.81 -10.09
CA GLY A 136 -26.64 -3.90 -10.10
C GLY A 136 -25.99 -3.04 -11.19
N LEU A 137 -26.72 -2.18 -11.89
CA LEU A 137 -26.19 -1.16 -12.78
C LEU A 137 -25.64 0.02 -11.99
N PRO A 138 -24.79 0.88 -12.56
CA PRO A 138 -24.55 2.23 -12.08
C PRO A 138 -25.87 2.92 -11.71
N ASN A 139 -25.91 3.51 -10.52
CA ASN A 139 -27.08 4.22 -10.02
C ASN A 139 -27.11 5.69 -10.53
N LYS A 140 -28.08 6.46 -10.05
CA LYS A 140 -28.25 7.87 -10.41
C LYS A 140 -26.99 8.69 -10.13
N ASP A 141 -26.36 8.52 -8.98
CA ASP A 141 -25.16 9.28 -8.60
C ASP A 141 -23.99 8.97 -9.55
N ALA A 142 -23.86 7.72 -9.98
CA ALA A 142 -22.86 7.32 -10.98
C ALA A 142 -23.16 7.94 -12.36
N CYS A 143 -24.44 8.00 -12.73
CA CYS A 143 -24.86 8.68 -13.96
C CYS A 143 -24.54 10.18 -13.90
N GLU A 144 -24.90 10.86 -12.82
CA GLU A 144 -24.62 12.29 -12.63
C GLU A 144 -23.12 12.59 -12.60
N LEU A 145 -22.31 11.71 -12.00
CA LEU A 145 -20.86 11.85 -12.03
C LEU A 145 -20.32 11.83 -13.47
N LEU A 146 -20.83 10.93 -14.31
CA LEU A 146 -20.46 10.85 -15.74
C LEU A 146 -20.90 12.11 -16.49
N LEU A 147 -22.13 12.60 -16.24
CA LEU A 147 -22.69 13.77 -16.91
C LEU A 147 -21.95 15.07 -16.58
N ASN A 148 -21.45 15.19 -15.36
CA ASN A 148 -20.69 16.34 -14.87
C ASN A 148 -19.21 16.31 -15.25
N THR A 149 -18.76 15.36 -16.07
CA THR A 149 -17.37 15.31 -16.55
C THR A 149 -17.06 16.55 -17.38
N PRO A 150 -16.00 17.32 -17.06
CA PRO A 150 -15.73 18.59 -17.74
C PRO A 150 -15.18 18.42 -19.16
N GLU A 151 -14.90 17.19 -19.57
CA GLU A 151 -14.34 16.87 -20.88
C GLU A 151 -15.39 17.03 -22.00
N LYS A 152 -14.96 17.59 -23.14
CA LYS A 152 -15.79 17.64 -24.33
C LYS A 152 -16.06 16.25 -24.87
N VAL A 153 -17.30 15.98 -25.22
CA VAL A 153 -17.71 14.70 -25.81
C VAL A 153 -17.12 14.57 -27.21
N LYS A 154 -16.57 13.40 -27.52
CA LYS A 154 -16.06 13.11 -28.86
C LYS A 154 -17.22 12.89 -29.85
N GLU A 155 -17.06 13.29 -31.10
CA GLU A 155 -18.05 13.11 -32.17
C GLU A 155 -18.53 11.66 -32.35
N SER A 156 -17.66 10.70 -32.05
CA SER A 156 -17.96 9.25 -32.06
C SER A 156 -18.61 8.72 -30.79
N THR A 157 -19.26 9.57 -30.01
CA THR A 157 -19.96 9.18 -28.77
C THR A 157 -21.45 9.39 -28.92
N ALA A 158 -22.25 8.36 -28.64
CA ALA A 158 -23.68 8.47 -28.59
C ALA A 158 -24.17 8.40 -27.13
N CYS A 159 -25.17 9.23 -26.81
CA CYS A 159 -25.93 9.07 -25.57
C CYS A 159 -27.35 8.54 -25.90
N MET A 160 -27.82 7.61 -25.08
CA MET A 160 -29.13 7.01 -25.21
C MET A 160 -29.89 7.18 -23.91
N MET A 161 -31.17 7.53 -24.00
CA MET A 161 -32.10 7.60 -22.88
C MET A 161 -33.23 6.59 -23.10
N PHE A 162 -33.60 5.86 -22.05
CA PHE A 162 -34.67 4.86 -22.09
C PHE A 162 -35.65 5.13 -20.96
N ASP A 163 -36.93 4.89 -21.22
CA ASP A 163 -38.00 4.96 -20.24
C ASP A 163 -38.84 3.68 -20.33
N LEU A 164 -38.93 2.93 -19.23
CA LEU A 164 -39.60 1.67 -19.14
C LEU A 164 -41.13 1.90 -19.02
N ASN A 165 -41.87 1.50 -20.03
CA ASN A 165 -43.31 1.71 -20.12
C ASN A 165 -44.09 0.80 -19.14
N ASN A 166 -45.25 1.27 -18.73
CA ASN A 166 -46.24 0.52 -17.96
C ASN A 166 -45.80 0.06 -16.55
N LEU A 167 -44.66 0.50 -16.01
CA LEU A 167 -44.20 0.12 -14.67
C LEU A 167 -45.28 0.39 -13.61
N LYS A 168 -45.94 1.55 -13.66
CA LYS A 168 -47.02 1.89 -12.73
C LYS A 168 -48.20 0.92 -12.85
N ILE A 169 -48.62 0.53 -14.07
CA ILE A 169 -49.71 -0.42 -14.30
C ILE A 169 -49.34 -1.80 -13.69
N VAL A 170 -48.12 -2.26 -13.92
CA VAL A 170 -47.61 -3.51 -13.35
C VAL A 170 -47.62 -3.46 -11.83
N ASN A 171 -47.13 -2.37 -11.23
CA ASN A 171 -47.14 -2.18 -9.78
C ASN A 171 -48.58 -2.21 -9.22
N ASP A 172 -49.51 -1.49 -9.85
CA ASP A 172 -50.89 -1.36 -9.40
C ASP A 172 -51.69 -2.66 -9.57
N THR A 173 -51.38 -3.49 -10.59
CA THR A 173 -52.11 -4.71 -10.89
C THR A 173 -51.49 -5.98 -10.33
N MET A 174 -50.16 -6.06 -10.26
CA MET A 174 -49.39 -7.25 -9.89
C MET A 174 -48.52 -7.07 -8.65
N GLY A 175 -48.48 -5.85 -8.08
CA GLY A 175 -47.70 -5.49 -6.90
C GLY A 175 -46.26 -5.06 -7.21
N HIS A 176 -45.63 -4.41 -6.23
CA HIS A 176 -44.30 -3.85 -6.38
C HIS A 176 -43.20 -4.88 -6.72
N SER A 177 -43.33 -6.10 -6.21
CA SER A 177 -42.38 -7.18 -6.56
C SER A 177 -42.36 -7.53 -8.05
N ALA A 178 -43.53 -7.38 -8.74
CA ALA A 178 -43.62 -7.56 -10.18
C ALA A 178 -42.96 -6.39 -10.93
N GLY A 179 -43.15 -5.16 -10.46
CA GLY A 179 -42.48 -4.00 -11.01
C GLY A 179 -40.94 -4.04 -10.84
N ASP A 180 -40.49 -4.47 -9.68
CA ASP A 180 -39.04 -4.68 -9.41
C ASP A 180 -38.45 -5.72 -10.38
N ARG A 181 -39.18 -6.80 -10.65
CA ARG A 181 -38.79 -7.82 -11.61
C ARG A 181 -38.71 -7.25 -13.03
N LEU A 182 -39.68 -6.45 -13.44
CA LEU A 182 -39.70 -5.80 -14.75
C LEU A 182 -38.49 -4.87 -14.92
N ILE A 183 -38.13 -4.11 -13.88
CA ILE A 183 -36.94 -3.28 -13.85
C ILE A 183 -35.65 -4.11 -14.00
N MET A 184 -35.54 -5.23 -13.27
CA MET A 184 -34.39 -6.14 -13.35
C MET A 184 -34.28 -6.79 -14.73
N ASP A 185 -35.38 -7.25 -15.30
CA ASP A 185 -35.42 -7.88 -16.62
C ASP A 185 -35.01 -6.89 -17.72
N PHE A 186 -35.42 -5.63 -17.60
CA PHE A 186 -35.01 -4.59 -18.53
C PHE A 186 -33.51 -4.23 -18.36
N ALA A 187 -33.01 -4.12 -17.15
CA ALA A 187 -31.58 -3.92 -16.88
C ALA A 187 -30.73 -5.07 -17.46
N GLN A 188 -31.20 -6.30 -17.36
CA GLN A 188 -30.54 -7.47 -17.93
C GLN A 188 -30.57 -7.45 -19.48
N LEU A 189 -31.67 -7.03 -20.07
CA LEU A 189 -31.78 -6.82 -21.53
C LEU A 189 -30.73 -5.82 -22.00
N LEU A 190 -30.61 -4.65 -21.35
CA LEU A 190 -29.61 -3.65 -21.72
C LEU A 190 -28.20 -4.20 -21.63
N ARG A 191 -27.87 -4.91 -20.52
CA ARG A 191 -26.57 -5.55 -20.34
C ARG A 191 -26.24 -6.64 -21.34
N SER A 192 -27.23 -7.39 -21.79
CA SER A 192 -27.01 -8.49 -22.74
C SER A 192 -26.66 -8.01 -24.15
N VAL A 193 -27.10 -6.80 -24.52
CA VAL A 193 -26.95 -6.26 -25.86
C VAL A 193 -25.88 -5.17 -25.93
N ILE A 194 -25.79 -4.32 -24.92
CA ILE A 194 -24.81 -3.23 -24.90
C ILE A 194 -23.46 -3.76 -24.39
N PRO A 195 -22.38 -3.69 -25.19
CA PRO A 195 -21.06 -4.19 -24.79
C PRO A 195 -20.53 -3.55 -23.49
N GLU A 196 -19.85 -4.33 -22.64
CA GLU A 196 -19.33 -3.92 -21.32
C GLU A 196 -18.39 -2.70 -21.34
N LYS A 197 -17.74 -2.41 -22.46
CA LYS A 197 -16.90 -1.22 -22.64
C LYS A 197 -17.67 0.09 -22.62
N ASN A 198 -19.00 0.04 -22.70
CA ASN A 198 -19.91 1.18 -22.71
C ASN A 198 -20.53 1.37 -21.32
N PHE A 199 -21.02 2.56 -21.06
CA PHE A 199 -21.71 2.86 -19.81
C PHE A 199 -23.20 2.53 -19.97
N VAL A 200 -23.79 1.87 -18.97
CA VAL A 200 -25.23 1.68 -18.81
C VAL A 200 -25.57 1.92 -17.35
N GLY A 201 -26.52 2.82 -17.06
CA GLY A 201 -26.90 3.17 -15.70
C GLY A 201 -28.42 3.34 -15.57
N ARG A 202 -28.91 3.14 -14.33
CA ARG A 202 -30.30 3.45 -13.95
C ARG A 202 -30.34 4.91 -13.45
N TYR A 203 -30.94 5.78 -14.27
CA TYR A 203 -30.98 7.22 -14.01
C TYR A 203 -32.14 7.64 -13.09
N GLY A 204 -33.24 6.92 -13.15
CA GLY A 204 -34.45 7.18 -12.35
C GLY A 204 -35.17 5.90 -11.95
N GLY A 205 -36.43 6.01 -11.54
CA GLY A 205 -37.27 4.87 -11.18
C GLY A 205 -37.46 3.87 -12.33
N ASP A 206 -37.88 4.39 -13.47
CA ASP A 206 -38.13 3.69 -14.74
C ASP A 206 -37.23 4.17 -15.89
N GLU A 207 -36.27 5.07 -15.59
CA GLU A 207 -35.39 5.70 -16.55
C GLU A 207 -33.98 5.09 -16.50
N PHE A 208 -33.43 4.80 -17.67
CA PHE A 208 -32.09 4.27 -17.87
C PHE A 208 -31.35 5.09 -18.91
N MET A 209 -30.04 5.19 -18.75
CA MET A 209 -29.19 5.83 -19.76
C MET A 209 -28.06 4.91 -20.18
N ALA A 210 -27.58 5.10 -21.41
CA ALA A 210 -26.37 4.49 -21.89
C ALA A 210 -25.51 5.47 -22.65
N VAL A 211 -24.18 5.31 -22.53
CA VAL A 211 -23.20 6.07 -23.34
C VAL A 211 -22.38 5.06 -24.12
N ILE A 212 -22.43 5.19 -25.43
CA ILE A 212 -21.75 4.32 -26.39
C ILE A 212 -20.55 5.07 -26.95
N TYR A 213 -19.38 4.56 -26.65
CA TYR A 213 -18.12 5.18 -27.08
C TYR A 213 -17.62 4.58 -28.39
N HIS A 214 -16.93 5.40 -29.17
CA HIS A 214 -16.32 4.99 -30.45
C HIS A 214 -17.32 4.30 -31.40
N THR A 215 -18.46 4.95 -31.64
CA THR A 215 -19.56 4.44 -32.43
C THR A 215 -19.98 5.41 -33.51
N SER A 216 -20.75 4.90 -34.47
CA SER A 216 -21.40 5.65 -35.56
C SER A 216 -22.93 5.56 -35.48
N LYS A 217 -23.63 6.42 -36.22
CA LYS A 217 -25.11 6.38 -36.30
C LYS A 217 -25.62 5.01 -36.74
N THR A 218 -24.97 4.40 -37.73
CA THR A 218 -25.33 3.08 -38.26
C THR A 218 -25.18 1.99 -37.19
N GLU A 219 -24.09 2.02 -36.41
CA GLU A 219 -23.87 1.05 -35.34
C GLU A 219 -24.87 1.21 -34.20
N VAL A 220 -25.27 2.45 -33.86
CA VAL A 220 -26.35 2.68 -32.87
C VAL A 220 -27.69 2.15 -33.37
N GLU A 221 -28.02 2.34 -34.67
CA GLU A 221 -29.24 1.78 -35.27
C GLU A 221 -29.22 0.25 -35.25
N GLU A 222 -28.08 -0.39 -35.49
CA GLU A 222 -27.94 -1.84 -35.38
C GLU A 222 -28.05 -2.32 -33.93
N LEU A 223 -27.51 -1.58 -32.97
CA LEU A 223 -27.65 -1.82 -31.55
C LEU A 223 -29.14 -1.77 -31.14
N LEU A 224 -29.87 -0.75 -31.59
CA LEU A 224 -31.32 -0.65 -31.37
C LEU A 224 -32.09 -1.83 -31.96
N LYS A 225 -31.79 -2.26 -33.17
CA LYS A 225 -32.38 -3.45 -33.77
C LYS A 225 -32.11 -4.71 -32.94
N SER A 226 -30.93 -4.79 -32.36
CA SER A 226 -30.56 -5.91 -31.48
C SER A 226 -31.31 -5.86 -30.15
N LEU A 227 -31.49 -4.68 -29.57
CA LEU A 227 -32.32 -4.46 -28.38
C LEU A 227 -33.80 -4.87 -28.62
N TYR A 228 -34.34 -4.47 -29.77
CA TYR A 228 -35.73 -4.86 -30.14
C TYR A 228 -35.89 -6.39 -30.33
N ARG A 229 -34.93 -7.04 -31.00
CA ARG A 229 -34.94 -8.50 -31.20
C ARG A 229 -34.85 -9.24 -29.87
N GLU A 230 -33.97 -8.80 -28.97
CA GLU A 230 -33.82 -9.44 -27.67
C GLU A 230 -35.06 -9.19 -26.78
N LYS A 231 -35.65 -8.00 -26.81
CA LYS A 231 -36.90 -7.68 -26.16
C LYS A 231 -38.03 -8.63 -26.65
N ASP A 232 -38.17 -8.79 -27.98
CA ASP A 232 -39.23 -9.67 -28.55
C ASP A 232 -38.99 -11.14 -28.19
N ARG A 233 -37.74 -11.59 -28.13
CA ARG A 233 -37.36 -12.93 -27.64
C ARG A 233 -37.75 -13.14 -26.17
N LEU A 234 -37.50 -12.17 -25.31
CA LEU A 234 -37.89 -12.25 -23.89
C LEU A 234 -39.43 -12.23 -23.74
N ASN A 235 -40.11 -11.38 -24.52
CA ASN A 235 -41.55 -11.23 -24.51
C ASN A 235 -42.31 -12.41 -25.13
N SER A 236 -41.66 -13.31 -25.88
CA SER A 236 -42.30 -14.50 -26.43
C SER A 236 -42.63 -15.57 -25.38
N ASN A 237 -42.14 -15.40 -24.14
CA ASN A 237 -42.47 -16.27 -23.03
C ASN A 237 -43.74 -15.74 -22.32
N GLU A 238 -44.86 -16.43 -22.50
CA GLU A 238 -46.18 -16.01 -21.97
C GLU A 238 -46.23 -15.86 -20.44
N ASN A 239 -45.31 -16.49 -19.72
CA ASN A 239 -45.23 -16.41 -18.25
C ASN A 239 -44.41 -15.22 -17.73
N GLN A 240 -43.89 -14.38 -18.60
CA GLN A 240 -43.10 -13.20 -18.22
C GLN A 240 -43.89 -11.90 -18.38
N ILE A 241 -43.53 -10.90 -17.53
CA ILE A 241 -44.03 -9.54 -17.65
C ILE A 241 -43.46 -8.93 -18.92
N GLN A 242 -44.36 -8.39 -19.77
CA GLN A 242 -43.96 -7.84 -21.08
C GLN A 242 -43.07 -6.58 -20.90
N ILE A 243 -41.88 -6.63 -21.42
CA ILE A 243 -40.96 -5.48 -21.47
C ILE A 243 -41.42 -4.59 -22.64
N ASP A 244 -41.72 -3.33 -22.35
CA ASP A 244 -41.96 -2.30 -23.34
C ASP A 244 -41.26 -1.01 -22.89
N TYR A 245 -40.61 -0.31 -23.79
CA TYR A 245 -39.83 0.91 -23.48
C TYR A 245 -39.85 1.91 -24.62
N ALA A 246 -39.71 3.19 -24.29
CA ALA A 246 -39.33 4.24 -25.21
C ALA A 246 -37.82 4.46 -25.20
N CYS A 247 -37.25 4.83 -26.33
CA CYS A 247 -35.82 5.14 -26.47
C CYS A 247 -35.59 6.34 -27.35
N GLY A 248 -34.72 7.21 -26.96
CA GLY A 248 -34.14 8.28 -27.76
C GLY A 248 -32.61 8.23 -27.70
N TRP A 249 -31.97 8.71 -28.74
CA TRP A 249 -30.51 8.76 -28.79
C TRP A 249 -30.01 9.98 -29.58
N ALA A 250 -28.82 10.46 -29.22
CA ALA A 250 -28.21 11.63 -29.84
C ALA A 250 -26.69 11.49 -29.98
N PHE A 251 -26.17 12.16 -30.99
CA PHE A 251 -24.74 12.43 -31.18
C PHE A 251 -24.47 13.94 -31.04
N PRO A 252 -23.21 14.35 -30.75
CA PRO A 252 -22.80 15.73 -30.90
C PRO A 252 -23.01 16.20 -32.35
N ASP A 253 -23.41 17.45 -32.53
CA ASP A 253 -23.47 18.06 -33.88
C ASP A 253 -22.06 18.47 -34.32
N GLU A 254 -21.82 18.52 -35.63
CA GLU A 254 -20.49 18.73 -36.24
C GLU A 254 -19.82 20.07 -35.85
N ASP A 255 -20.61 21.09 -35.45
CA ASP A 255 -20.13 22.45 -35.14
C ASP A 255 -20.12 22.81 -33.63
N GLY A 256 -20.41 21.87 -32.73
CA GLY A 256 -20.67 22.16 -31.30
C GLY A 256 -19.71 21.50 -30.30
N ALA A 257 -19.30 22.27 -29.30
CA ALA A 257 -18.69 21.72 -28.10
C ALA A 257 -19.79 21.17 -27.17
N TYR A 258 -20.06 19.86 -27.25
CA TYR A 258 -21.06 19.21 -26.42
C TYR A 258 -20.46 18.74 -25.08
N THR A 259 -21.19 18.98 -23.99
CA THR A 259 -21.01 18.26 -22.73
C THR A 259 -21.85 16.99 -22.76
N MET A 260 -21.54 16.04 -21.87
CA MET A 260 -22.32 14.80 -21.75
C MET A 260 -23.78 15.10 -21.34
N GLN A 261 -24.01 16.10 -20.50
CA GLN A 261 -25.35 16.56 -20.10
C GLN A 261 -26.15 17.05 -21.30
N MET A 262 -25.59 17.90 -22.15
CA MET A 262 -26.28 18.41 -23.36
C MET A 262 -26.68 17.28 -24.28
N LEU A 263 -25.84 16.25 -24.38
CA LEU A 263 -26.11 15.08 -25.21
C LEU A 263 -27.25 14.21 -24.65
N LEU A 264 -27.28 14.06 -23.32
CA LEU A 264 -28.37 13.39 -22.63
C LEU A 264 -29.70 14.14 -22.81
N ASP A 265 -29.70 15.46 -22.61
CA ASP A 265 -30.89 16.29 -22.76
C ASP A 265 -31.50 16.16 -24.17
N LYS A 266 -30.63 16.10 -25.18
CA LYS A 266 -31.06 15.88 -26.58
C LYS A 266 -31.65 14.48 -26.81
N ALA A 267 -31.02 13.47 -26.20
CA ALA A 267 -31.51 12.08 -26.25
C ALA A 267 -32.88 11.94 -25.53
N ASP A 268 -33.07 12.65 -24.42
CA ASP A 268 -34.32 12.66 -23.66
C ASP A 268 -35.48 13.25 -24.48
N VAL A 269 -35.25 14.38 -25.15
CA VAL A 269 -36.24 14.96 -26.08
C VAL A 269 -36.69 13.94 -27.15
N TYR A 270 -35.76 13.24 -27.78
CA TYR A 270 -36.09 12.21 -28.77
C TYR A 270 -36.79 11.00 -28.18
N MET A 271 -36.45 10.61 -26.97
CA MET A 271 -37.15 9.55 -26.23
C MET A 271 -38.60 9.94 -25.92
N TYR A 272 -38.84 11.17 -25.48
CA TYR A 272 -40.18 11.68 -25.22
C TYR A 272 -41.03 11.72 -26.51
N GLU A 273 -40.50 12.20 -27.64
CA GLU A 273 -41.17 12.17 -28.93
C GLU A 273 -41.54 10.72 -29.32
N ASN A 274 -40.62 9.79 -29.20
CA ASN A 274 -40.84 8.37 -29.49
C ASN A 274 -41.97 7.80 -28.58
N LYS A 275 -41.97 8.13 -27.30
CA LYS A 275 -43.00 7.73 -26.31
C LYS A 275 -44.42 8.21 -26.74
N GLN A 276 -44.54 9.45 -27.26
CA GLN A 276 -45.77 10.02 -27.76
C GLN A 276 -46.28 9.33 -29.02
N LEU A 277 -45.39 8.99 -29.94
CA LEU A 277 -45.71 8.29 -31.18
C LEU A 277 -46.21 6.85 -30.90
N CYS A 278 -45.57 6.15 -29.94
CA CYS A 278 -45.97 4.83 -29.52
C CYS A 278 -47.38 4.81 -28.89
N LYS A 279 -47.70 5.82 -28.07
CA LYS A 279 -49.07 5.94 -27.48
C LYS A 279 -50.13 6.16 -28.55
N LYS A 280 -49.87 6.97 -29.58
CA LYS A 280 -50.84 7.23 -30.68
C LYS A 280 -51.08 6.03 -31.59
N ARG A 281 -50.17 5.07 -31.68
CA ARG A 281 -50.32 3.83 -32.49
C ARG A 281 -51.12 2.71 -31.76
N LYS A 282 -51.31 2.85 -30.45
CA LYS A 282 -52.09 1.88 -29.63
C LYS A 282 -53.55 2.26 -29.46
N ILE A 283 -53.98 3.42 -30.01
CA ILE A 283 -55.36 3.90 -30.10
C ILE A 283 -55.86 3.62 -31.54
#